data_a2377408b90412c275f352b59d89d5ed
#
_entry.id   a2377408b90412c275f352b59d89d5ed
#
_cell.length_a   1.000
_cell.length_b   1.000
_cell.length_c   1.000
_cell.angle_alpha   90.00
_cell.angle_beta   90.00
_cell.angle_gamma   90.00
#
_symmetry.space_group_name_H-M   'P 1'
#
loop_
_entity.id
_entity.type
_entity.pdbx_description
1 polymer ?
#
loop_
_entity_poly.entity_id
_entity_poly.type
_entity_poly.pdbx_seq_one_letter_code
_entity_poly.pdbx_strand_id
1 'polypeptide(L)'
;MSAVIFDLDGTLLNTLEDLADSMNAALTQLGWPPHSIESYRYFVGRGLDNLVRKVLPANEQQSSFSFKKLRTAMQKEYSIRWKNKSRPYEGVEVLLNELTNRHIPIAILSNKPDSFTQKCATQLLSHWKFTVVSGNKPKTPLKPNPTSALNIAQKMNLSSSTILFVGDTDIDMKTAVNAGMIAVGATWGFRSANELVESGADHLIDNPPDLLHYV
;
A
#
# COMPACT_ATOMS: atom_id res chain seq x y z
N MET A 1 -20.11 -9.19 12.99
CA MET A 1 -19.79 -9.17 11.55
C MET A 1 -18.46 -8.47 11.43
N SER A 2 -17.46 -9.10 10.84
CA SER A 2 -16.11 -8.56 10.62
C SER A 2 -16.00 -7.99 9.20
N ALA A 3 -15.03 -7.13 8.97
CA ALA A 3 -14.66 -6.63 7.66
C ALA A 3 -13.12 -6.58 7.55
N VAL A 4 -12.61 -6.44 6.33
CA VAL A 4 -11.17 -6.35 6.11
C VAL A 4 -10.83 -5.09 5.31
N ILE A 5 -9.87 -4.32 5.82
CA ILE A 5 -9.21 -3.23 5.09
C ILE A 5 -7.82 -3.71 4.72
N PHE A 6 -7.48 -3.66 3.45
CA PHE A 6 -6.17 -4.02 2.94
C PHE A 6 -5.37 -2.79 2.52
N ASP A 7 -4.06 -2.79 2.79
CA ASP A 7 -3.16 -2.00 1.96
C ASP A 7 -3.07 -2.60 0.55
N LEU A 8 -2.46 -1.89 -0.38
CA LEU A 8 -2.37 -2.28 -1.78
C LEU A 8 -0.96 -2.77 -2.16
N ASP A 9 0.02 -1.84 -2.14
CA ASP A 9 1.39 -2.09 -2.60
C ASP A 9 2.17 -2.91 -1.55
N GLY A 10 2.52 -4.15 -1.84
CA GLY A 10 3.18 -5.05 -0.92
C GLY A 10 2.23 -5.98 -0.15
N THR A 11 0.92 -5.71 -0.20
CA THR A 11 -0.10 -6.52 0.48
C THR A 11 -0.97 -7.29 -0.50
N LEU A 12 -1.81 -6.61 -1.28
CA LEU A 12 -2.62 -7.25 -2.33
C LEU A 12 -1.84 -7.42 -3.64
N LEU A 13 -1.02 -6.43 -3.98
CA LEU A 13 -0.28 -6.38 -5.25
C LEU A 13 1.24 -6.31 -5.03
N ASN A 14 1.96 -7.15 -5.75
CA ASN A 14 3.40 -6.98 -5.93
C ASN A 14 3.64 -5.91 -7.00
N THR A 15 3.92 -4.69 -6.56
CA THR A 15 4.13 -3.52 -7.42
C THR A 15 5.56 -2.99 -7.39
N LEU A 16 6.45 -3.66 -6.63
CA LEU A 16 7.79 -3.16 -6.31
C LEU A 16 8.62 -2.88 -7.56
N GLU A 17 8.63 -3.81 -8.51
CA GLU A 17 9.44 -3.68 -9.72
C GLU A 17 8.97 -2.53 -10.62
N ASP A 18 7.66 -2.36 -10.83
CA ASP A 18 7.15 -1.26 -11.66
C ASP A 18 7.40 0.11 -11.02
N LEU A 19 7.34 0.19 -9.68
CA LEU A 19 7.69 1.40 -8.93
C LEU A 19 9.19 1.71 -9.07
N ALA A 20 10.04 0.69 -8.90
CA ALA A 20 11.49 0.82 -9.02
C ALA A 20 11.91 1.19 -10.44
N ASP A 21 11.42 0.47 -11.45
CA ASP A 21 11.73 0.73 -12.86
C ASP A 21 11.33 2.14 -13.28
N SER A 22 10.14 2.60 -12.84
CA SER A 22 9.65 3.94 -13.16
C SER A 22 10.48 5.03 -12.50
N MET A 23 10.84 4.85 -11.23
CA MET A 23 11.64 5.83 -10.52
C MET A 23 13.08 5.85 -11.03
N ASN A 24 13.67 4.69 -11.30
CA ASN A 24 15.02 4.59 -11.87
C ASN A 24 15.08 5.19 -13.28
N ALA A 25 14.06 5.00 -14.12
CA ALA A 25 13.96 5.67 -15.41
C ALA A 25 13.92 7.21 -15.25
N ALA A 26 13.14 7.70 -14.29
CA ALA A 26 13.05 9.13 -14.00
C ALA A 26 14.38 9.70 -13.46
N LEU A 27 15.07 8.97 -12.56
CA LEU A 27 16.40 9.36 -12.07
C LEU A 27 17.42 9.43 -13.21
N THR A 28 17.49 8.40 -14.05
CA THR A 28 18.41 8.32 -15.20
C THR A 28 18.17 9.46 -16.20
N GLN A 29 16.92 9.80 -16.51
CA GLN A 29 16.57 10.94 -17.37
C GLN A 29 17.08 12.28 -16.83
N LEU A 30 17.24 12.38 -15.51
CA LEU A 30 17.71 13.59 -14.84
C LEU A 30 19.22 13.56 -14.56
N GLY A 31 19.94 12.52 -15.03
CA GLY A 31 21.38 12.35 -14.80
C GLY A 31 21.73 11.92 -13.39
N TRP A 32 20.78 11.36 -12.62
CA TRP A 32 21.00 10.86 -11.26
C TRP A 32 21.11 9.35 -11.23
N PRO A 33 21.91 8.78 -10.29
CA PRO A 33 22.12 7.35 -10.21
C PRO A 33 20.83 6.61 -9.83
N PRO A 34 20.57 5.44 -10.45
CA PRO A 34 19.46 4.58 -10.04
C PRO A 34 19.79 3.84 -8.74
N HIS A 35 18.75 3.30 -8.09
CA HIS A 35 18.86 2.45 -6.91
C HIS A 35 18.54 0.98 -7.25
N SER A 36 19.04 0.05 -6.41
CA SER A 36 18.65 -1.36 -6.53
C SER A 36 17.15 -1.55 -6.22
N ILE A 37 16.52 -2.54 -6.83
CA ILE A 37 15.11 -2.85 -6.58
C ILE A 37 14.87 -3.14 -5.09
N GLU A 38 15.81 -3.84 -4.45
CA GLU A 38 15.71 -4.17 -3.01
C GLU A 38 15.64 -2.93 -2.11
N SER A 39 16.35 -1.86 -2.47
CA SER A 39 16.26 -0.59 -1.73
C SER A 39 14.85 0.00 -1.72
N TYR A 40 14.07 -0.25 -2.77
CA TYR A 40 12.70 0.27 -2.87
C TYR A 40 11.75 -0.33 -1.84
N ARG A 41 12.04 -1.51 -1.28
CA ARG A 41 11.29 -2.06 -0.15
C ARG A 41 11.20 -1.07 1.01
N TYR A 42 12.27 -0.29 1.24
CA TYR A 42 12.34 0.70 2.33
C TYR A 42 11.97 2.13 1.89
N PHE A 43 11.91 2.39 0.61
CA PHE A 43 11.51 3.70 0.10
C PHE A 43 9.98 3.82 -0.04
N VAL A 44 9.31 2.71 -0.35
CA VAL A 44 7.85 2.63 -0.55
C VAL A 44 7.12 2.52 0.79
N GLY A 45 5.82 2.89 0.82
CA GLY A 45 4.90 2.81 1.95
C GLY A 45 4.43 4.16 2.49
N ARG A 46 5.27 5.21 2.42
CA ARG A 46 4.97 6.55 2.96
C ARG A 46 4.48 7.56 1.92
N GLY A 47 4.01 7.08 0.78
CA GLY A 47 3.50 7.89 -0.33
C GLY A 47 4.57 8.43 -1.28
N LEU A 48 4.10 8.97 -2.42
CA LEU A 48 4.97 9.38 -3.54
C LEU A 48 5.98 10.46 -3.13
N ASP A 49 5.57 11.45 -2.37
CA ASP A 49 6.44 12.57 -2.02
C ASP A 49 7.59 12.14 -1.10
N ASN A 50 7.35 11.18 -0.21
CA ASN A 50 8.40 10.58 0.61
C ASN A 50 9.34 9.72 -0.24
N LEU A 51 8.81 8.90 -1.14
CA LEU A 51 9.60 8.11 -2.08
C LEU A 51 10.56 9.00 -2.88
N VAL A 52 10.05 10.08 -3.48
CA VAL A 52 10.86 11.06 -4.25
C VAL A 52 11.99 11.63 -3.39
N ARG A 53 11.70 12.04 -2.14
CA ARG A 53 12.74 12.60 -1.25
C ARG A 53 13.82 11.58 -0.90
N LYS A 54 13.43 10.33 -0.62
CA LYS A 54 14.36 9.27 -0.22
C LYS A 54 15.34 8.85 -1.32
N VAL A 55 14.93 8.92 -2.58
CA VAL A 55 15.76 8.50 -3.71
C VAL A 55 16.63 9.62 -4.30
N LEU A 56 16.38 10.90 -3.93
CA LEU A 56 17.20 12.02 -4.38
C LEU A 56 18.65 11.87 -3.86
N PRO A 57 19.67 12.22 -4.68
CA PRO A 57 21.05 12.34 -4.22
C PRO A 57 21.15 13.26 -3.01
N ALA A 58 22.08 12.99 -2.11
CA ALA A 58 22.22 13.72 -0.83
C ALA A 58 22.30 15.25 -1.00
N ASN A 59 23.01 15.72 -2.02
CA ASN A 59 23.14 17.14 -2.37
C ASN A 59 21.86 17.77 -2.95
N GLU A 60 20.90 16.96 -3.39
CA GLU A 60 19.65 17.40 -4.00
C GLU A 60 18.42 17.26 -3.06
N GLN A 61 18.56 16.59 -1.93
CA GLN A 61 17.44 16.28 -1.03
C GLN A 61 16.69 17.50 -0.50
N GLN A 62 17.38 18.63 -0.34
CA GLN A 62 16.80 19.90 0.12
C GLN A 62 16.30 20.78 -1.02
N SER A 63 16.59 20.43 -2.28
CA SER A 63 16.20 21.22 -3.45
C SER A 63 14.71 21.01 -3.78
N SER A 64 13.93 22.05 -3.62
CA SER A 64 12.51 22.04 -4.05
C SER A 64 12.36 21.91 -5.57
N PHE A 65 13.33 22.40 -6.33
CA PHE A 65 13.36 22.29 -7.78
C PHE A 65 13.58 20.82 -8.21
N SER A 66 14.61 20.16 -7.66
CA SER A 66 14.94 18.76 -7.96
C SER A 66 13.82 17.84 -7.54
N PHE A 67 13.21 18.07 -6.37
CA PHE A 67 12.02 17.36 -5.92
C PHE A 67 10.87 17.44 -6.93
N LYS A 68 10.49 18.63 -7.36
CA LYS A 68 9.39 18.81 -8.32
C LYS A 68 9.70 18.14 -9.66
N LYS A 69 10.94 18.25 -10.12
CA LYS A 69 11.40 17.69 -11.39
C LYS A 69 11.33 16.17 -11.38
N LEU A 70 11.87 15.54 -10.33
CA LEU A 70 11.84 14.08 -10.18
C LEU A 70 10.41 13.57 -9.98
N ARG A 71 9.60 14.24 -9.16
CA ARG A 71 8.20 13.88 -8.94
C ARG A 71 7.41 13.84 -10.24
N THR A 72 7.56 14.86 -11.08
CA THR A 72 6.90 14.94 -12.39
C THR A 72 7.38 13.86 -13.35
N ALA A 73 8.69 13.62 -13.42
CA ALA A 73 9.27 12.56 -14.24
C ALA A 73 8.78 11.18 -13.80
N MET A 74 8.80 10.90 -12.49
CA MET A 74 8.28 9.65 -11.92
C MET A 74 6.81 9.43 -12.27
N GLN A 75 5.96 10.44 -12.13
CA GLN A 75 4.54 10.31 -12.48
C GLN A 75 4.33 9.97 -13.96
N LYS A 76 5.12 10.55 -14.85
CA LYS A 76 5.11 10.25 -16.27
C LYS A 76 5.53 8.81 -16.53
N GLU A 77 6.67 8.37 -15.99
CA GLU A 77 7.18 7.01 -16.17
C GLU A 77 6.23 5.96 -15.58
N TYR A 78 5.71 6.21 -14.37
CA TYR A 78 4.78 5.29 -13.74
C TYR A 78 3.44 5.20 -14.50
N SER A 79 2.97 6.28 -15.12
CA SER A 79 1.76 6.26 -15.94
C SER A 79 1.81 5.26 -17.11
N ILE A 80 3.01 4.93 -17.56
CA ILE A 80 3.28 4.00 -18.66
C ILE A 80 3.52 2.58 -18.14
N ARG A 81 4.25 2.43 -17.01
CA ARG A 81 4.81 1.16 -16.54
C ARG A 81 4.02 0.49 -15.41
N TRP A 82 3.06 1.15 -14.79
CA TRP A 82 2.42 0.76 -13.54
C TRP A 82 1.81 -0.66 -13.49
N LYS A 83 1.62 -1.32 -14.62
CA LYS A 83 1.09 -2.68 -14.75
C LYS A 83 1.93 -3.61 -15.63
N ASN A 84 3.18 -3.27 -15.90
CA ASN A 84 4.03 -4.12 -16.73
C ASN A 84 4.38 -5.44 -16.03
N LYS A 85 4.64 -5.36 -14.72
CA LYS A 85 5.03 -6.48 -13.86
C LYS A 85 4.13 -6.61 -12.63
N SER A 86 3.35 -5.58 -12.31
CA SER A 86 2.43 -5.57 -11.17
C SER A 86 1.35 -6.61 -11.33
N ARG A 87 1.18 -7.43 -10.28
CA ARG A 87 0.20 -8.53 -10.22
C ARG A 87 -0.20 -8.82 -8.78
N PRO A 88 -1.35 -9.46 -8.55
CA PRO A 88 -1.69 -9.98 -7.22
C PRO A 88 -0.59 -10.92 -6.69
N TYR A 89 -0.36 -10.89 -5.38
CA TYR A 89 0.47 -11.92 -4.75
C TYR A 89 -0.23 -13.28 -4.85
N GLU A 90 0.58 -14.34 -4.82
CA GLU A 90 0.07 -15.71 -4.77
C GLU A 90 -0.86 -15.87 -3.55
N GLY A 91 -2.00 -16.54 -3.73
CA GLY A 91 -3.02 -16.71 -2.68
C GLY A 91 -4.01 -15.55 -2.51
N VAL A 92 -3.75 -14.36 -3.02
CA VAL A 92 -4.70 -13.22 -2.92
C VAL A 92 -6.02 -13.53 -3.60
N GLU A 93 -6.00 -14.17 -4.77
CA GLU A 93 -7.20 -14.58 -5.47
C GLU A 93 -8.05 -15.53 -4.62
N VAL A 94 -7.43 -16.55 -4.01
CA VAL A 94 -8.10 -17.53 -3.14
C VAL A 94 -8.73 -16.80 -1.95
N LEU A 95 -7.98 -15.92 -1.29
CA LEU A 95 -8.47 -15.14 -0.16
C LEU A 95 -9.68 -14.27 -0.54
N LEU A 96 -9.58 -13.48 -1.60
CA LEU A 96 -10.64 -12.53 -1.98
C LEU A 96 -11.90 -13.27 -2.46
N ASN A 97 -11.76 -14.42 -3.13
CA ASN A 97 -12.89 -15.29 -3.51
C ASN A 97 -13.62 -15.77 -2.26
N GLU A 98 -12.88 -16.26 -1.26
CA GLU A 98 -13.47 -16.79 -0.04
C GLU A 98 -14.15 -15.70 0.81
N LEU A 99 -13.52 -14.53 0.95
CA LEU A 99 -14.13 -13.37 1.63
C LEU A 99 -15.43 -12.94 0.93
N THR A 100 -15.45 -12.97 -0.41
CA THR A 100 -16.64 -12.67 -1.20
C THR A 100 -17.75 -13.69 -0.98
N ASN A 101 -17.40 -14.99 -0.99
CA ASN A 101 -18.36 -16.09 -0.74
C ASN A 101 -18.97 -16.02 0.66
N ARG A 102 -18.18 -15.63 1.67
CA ARG A 102 -18.65 -15.41 3.05
C ARG A 102 -19.35 -14.06 3.25
N HIS A 103 -19.50 -13.25 2.19
CA HIS A 103 -20.10 -11.91 2.26
C HIS A 103 -19.40 -10.98 3.25
N ILE A 104 -18.09 -11.12 3.44
CA ILE A 104 -17.28 -10.26 4.30
C ILE A 104 -16.94 -9.00 3.53
N PRO A 105 -17.31 -7.80 4.04
CA PRO A 105 -16.97 -6.54 3.38
C PRO A 105 -15.46 -6.33 3.32
N ILE A 106 -14.96 -5.94 2.15
CA ILE A 106 -13.55 -5.65 1.91
C ILE A 106 -13.35 -4.22 1.42
N ALA A 107 -12.24 -3.60 1.79
CA ALA A 107 -11.84 -2.28 1.31
C ALA A 107 -10.34 -2.20 1.06
N ILE A 108 -9.93 -1.18 0.30
CA ILE A 108 -8.53 -0.82 0.07
C ILE A 108 -8.26 0.56 0.66
N LEU A 109 -7.17 0.69 1.45
CA LEU A 109 -6.63 1.95 1.92
C LEU A 109 -5.13 2.02 1.68
N SER A 110 -4.69 2.90 0.79
CA SER A 110 -3.29 3.02 0.41
C SER A 110 -2.77 4.46 0.46
N ASN A 111 -1.46 4.63 0.75
CA ASN A 111 -0.74 5.90 0.62
C ASN A 111 -0.33 6.21 -0.85
N LYS A 112 -0.60 5.29 -1.77
CA LYS A 112 -0.48 5.51 -3.21
C LYS A 112 -1.43 6.60 -3.69
N PRO A 113 -1.07 7.46 -4.67
CA PRO A 113 -2.01 8.44 -5.24
C PRO A 113 -3.34 7.80 -5.66
N ASP A 114 -4.47 8.43 -5.29
CA ASP A 114 -5.81 7.85 -5.47
C ASP A 114 -6.09 7.43 -6.91
N SER A 115 -5.66 8.22 -7.91
CA SER A 115 -5.84 7.88 -9.32
C SER A 115 -5.20 6.54 -9.71
N PHE A 116 -4.02 6.22 -9.15
CA PHE A 116 -3.37 4.93 -9.39
C PHE A 116 -3.96 3.81 -8.52
N THR A 117 -4.39 4.12 -7.29
CA THR A 117 -5.09 3.15 -6.44
C THR A 117 -6.36 2.66 -7.10
N GLN A 118 -7.17 3.59 -7.67
CA GLN A 118 -8.37 3.26 -8.43
C GLN A 118 -8.05 2.43 -9.69
N LYS A 119 -7.00 2.81 -10.45
CA LYS A 119 -6.58 2.04 -11.63
C LYS A 119 -6.16 0.61 -11.28
N CYS A 120 -5.38 0.44 -10.21
CA CYS A 120 -4.97 -0.89 -9.73
C CYS A 120 -6.19 -1.74 -9.35
N ALA A 121 -7.10 -1.20 -8.55
CA ALA A 121 -8.31 -1.91 -8.14
C ALA A 121 -9.18 -2.30 -9.35
N THR A 122 -9.39 -1.39 -10.32
CA THR A 122 -10.27 -1.63 -11.46
C THR A 122 -9.65 -2.50 -12.55
N GLN A 123 -8.33 -2.62 -12.65
CA GLN A 123 -7.68 -3.38 -13.72
C GLN A 123 -6.98 -4.66 -13.26
N LEU A 124 -6.44 -4.68 -12.03
CA LEU A 124 -5.71 -5.83 -11.51
C LEU A 124 -6.52 -6.63 -10.49
N LEU A 125 -7.58 -6.03 -9.91
CA LEU A 125 -8.45 -6.65 -8.91
C LEU A 125 -9.94 -6.54 -9.31
N SER A 126 -10.22 -6.46 -10.62
CA SER A 126 -11.57 -6.20 -11.19
C SER A 126 -12.61 -7.27 -10.87
N HIS A 127 -12.19 -8.48 -10.52
CA HIS A 127 -13.10 -9.59 -10.20
C HIS A 127 -13.79 -9.44 -8.85
N TRP A 128 -13.28 -8.57 -7.96
CA TRP A 128 -13.80 -8.41 -6.60
C TRP A 128 -14.37 -7.02 -6.37
N LYS A 129 -15.48 -6.98 -5.63
CA LYS A 129 -16.15 -5.73 -5.30
C LYS A 129 -15.69 -5.23 -3.94
N PHE A 130 -14.85 -4.19 -3.94
CA PHE A 130 -14.47 -3.48 -2.72
C PHE A 130 -15.56 -2.46 -2.35
N THR A 131 -15.94 -2.46 -1.07
CA THR A 131 -16.91 -1.47 -0.53
C THR A 131 -16.35 -0.05 -0.64
N VAL A 132 -15.06 0.10 -0.39
CA VAL A 132 -14.32 1.37 -0.52
C VAL A 132 -12.94 1.10 -1.12
N VAL A 133 -12.55 1.91 -2.11
CA VAL A 133 -11.16 2.00 -2.59
C VAL A 133 -10.71 3.43 -2.32
N SER A 134 -9.66 3.59 -1.50
CA SER A 134 -9.16 4.90 -1.09
C SER A 134 -7.65 4.96 -1.19
N GLY A 135 -7.16 5.84 -2.06
CA GLY A 135 -5.76 6.24 -2.11
C GLY A 135 -5.54 7.61 -1.49
N ASN A 136 -4.31 8.11 -1.62
CA ASN A 136 -3.95 9.45 -1.15
C ASN A 136 -4.62 10.53 -2.01
N LYS A 137 -5.37 11.42 -1.37
CA LYS A 137 -6.02 12.60 -1.97
C LYS A 137 -5.47 13.89 -1.37
N PRO A 138 -5.51 15.01 -2.09
CA PRO A 138 -5.14 16.31 -1.53
C PRO A 138 -5.88 16.59 -0.23
N LYS A 139 -5.17 17.13 0.76
CA LYS A 139 -5.70 17.51 2.09
C LYS A 139 -6.18 16.32 2.96
N THR A 140 -6.00 15.08 2.53
CA THR A 140 -6.28 13.90 3.36
C THR A 140 -4.99 13.44 4.03
N PRO A 141 -4.96 13.25 5.36
CA PRO A 141 -3.78 12.72 6.03
C PRO A 141 -3.45 11.31 5.54
N LEU A 142 -2.14 11.07 5.35
CA LEU A 142 -1.63 9.73 5.00
C LEU A 142 -1.66 8.79 6.22
N LYS A 143 -1.69 7.50 5.97
CA LYS A 143 -1.29 6.49 6.96
C LYS A 143 0.09 6.87 7.54
N PRO A 144 0.33 6.83 8.86
CA PRO A 144 -0.45 6.14 9.90
C PRO A 144 -1.54 6.98 10.58
N ASN A 145 -1.95 8.13 10.03
CA ASN A 145 -3.11 8.84 10.56
C ASN A 145 -4.39 7.99 10.37
N PRO A 146 -5.20 7.76 11.42
CA PRO A 146 -6.31 6.82 11.37
C PRO A 146 -7.56 7.35 10.63
N THR A 147 -7.61 8.63 10.30
CA THR A 147 -8.82 9.28 9.75
C THR A 147 -9.42 8.53 8.57
N SER A 148 -8.58 8.11 7.60
CA SER A 148 -9.09 7.40 6.42
C SER A 148 -9.60 6.00 6.74
N ALA A 149 -8.96 5.29 7.67
CA ALA A 149 -9.40 3.97 8.13
C ALA A 149 -10.75 4.07 8.88
N LEU A 150 -10.88 5.05 9.76
CA LEU A 150 -12.14 5.32 10.49
C LEU A 150 -13.28 5.74 9.55
N ASN A 151 -13.00 6.54 8.53
CA ASN A 151 -13.98 6.88 7.51
C ASN A 151 -14.46 5.65 6.71
N ILE A 152 -13.58 4.66 6.47
CA ILE A 152 -13.97 3.40 5.85
C ILE A 152 -14.86 2.59 6.79
N ALA A 153 -14.51 2.47 8.08
CA ALA A 153 -15.33 1.80 9.08
C ALA A 153 -16.75 2.40 9.16
N GLN A 154 -16.84 3.74 9.17
CA GLN A 154 -18.13 4.45 9.13
C GLN A 154 -18.94 4.11 7.89
N LYS A 155 -18.32 4.08 6.70
CA LYS A 155 -19.01 3.73 5.44
C LYS A 155 -19.48 2.28 5.41
N MET A 156 -18.78 1.39 6.10
CA MET A 156 -19.19 0.00 6.28
C MET A 156 -20.24 -0.18 7.39
N ASN A 157 -20.52 0.88 8.16
CA ASN A 157 -21.38 0.85 9.34
C ASN A 157 -20.95 -0.20 10.38
N LEU A 158 -19.62 -0.27 10.62
CA LEU A 158 -19.00 -1.22 11.55
C LEU A 158 -18.15 -0.50 12.60
N SER A 159 -18.04 -1.12 13.78
CA SER A 159 -17.06 -0.69 14.80
C SER A 159 -15.64 -1.00 14.32
N SER A 160 -14.70 -0.06 14.52
CA SER A 160 -13.29 -0.28 14.20
C SER A 160 -12.73 -1.54 14.86
N SER A 161 -13.14 -1.84 16.09
CA SER A 161 -12.69 -3.03 16.84
C SER A 161 -13.07 -4.37 16.21
N THR A 162 -13.96 -4.38 15.22
CA THR A 162 -14.37 -5.60 14.47
C THR A 162 -13.75 -5.66 13.07
N ILE A 163 -12.86 -4.75 12.74
CA ILE A 163 -12.22 -4.66 11.42
C ILE A 163 -10.77 -5.10 11.51
N LEU A 164 -10.37 -6.00 10.63
CA LEU A 164 -8.98 -6.37 10.42
C LEU A 164 -8.34 -5.41 9.42
N PHE A 165 -7.20 -4.83 9.80
CA PHE A 165 -6.39 -4.03 8.89
C PHE A 165 -5.16 -4.84 8.50
N VAL A 166 -5.08 -5.23 7.24
CA VAL A 166 -3.99 -6.08 6.71
C VAL A 166 -3.01 -5.20 5.94
N GLY A 167 -1.75 -5.29 6.31
CA GLY A 167 -0.68 -4.53 5.64
C GLY A 167 0.70 -5.14 5.89
N ASP A 168 1.68 -4.68 5.13
CA ASP A 168 3.02 -5.25 5.11
C ASP A 168 4.12 -4.30 5.63
N THR A 169 3.71 -3.14 6.19
CA THR A 169 4.66 -2.14 6.70
C THR A 169 4.32 -1.67 8.12
N ASP A 170 5.30 -1.04 8.78
CA ASP A 170 5.13 -0.35 10.06
C ASP A 170 3.99 0.68 10.03
N ILE A 171 3.79 1.32 8.86
CA ILE A 171 2.74 2.32 8.66
C ILE A 171 1.36 1.70 8.79
N ASP A 172 1.17 0.50 8.28
CA ASP A 172 -0.10 -0.21 8.31
C ASP A 172 -0.46 -0.64 9.72
N MET A 173 0.50 -1.24 10.41
CA MET A 173 0.33 -1.65 11.80
C MET A 173 -0.02 -0.46 12.69
N LYS A 174 0.74 0.63 12.59
CA LYS A 174 0.44 1.87 13.30
C LYS A 174 -0.91 2.49 12.91
N THR A 175 -1.35 2.33 11.65
CA THR A 175 -2.69 2.78 11.23
C THR A 175 -3.78 1.99 11.95
N ALA A 176 -3.65 0.66 11.97
CA ALA A 176 -4.59 -0.22 12.66
C ALA A 176 -4.68 0.10 14.15
N VAL A 177 -3.55 0.18 14.84
CA VAL A 177 -3.47 0.54 16.26
C VAL A 177 -4.13 1.90 16.52
N ASN A 178 -3.76 2.92 15.73
CA ASN A 178 -4.31 4.28 15.90
C ASN A 178 -5.81 4.35 15.61
N ALA A 179 -6.35 3.45 14.79
CA ALA A 179 -7.77 3.36 14.47
C ALA A 179 -8.55 2.45 15.44
N GLY A 180 -7.89 1.75 16.38
CA GLY A 180 -8.50 0.73 17.22
C GLY A 180 -9.02 -0.47 16.42
N MET A 181 -8.30 -0.84 15.35
CA MET A 181 -8.56 -2.00 14.52
C MET A 181 -7.59 -3.14 14.86
N ILE A 182 -7.91 -4.36 14.47
CA ILE A 182 -7.03 -5.52 14.61
C ILE A 182 -5.93 -5.44 13.55
N ALA A 183 -4.67 -5.34 14.00
CA ALA A 183 -3.51 -5.20 13.13
C ALA A 183 -3.00 -6.57 12.65
N VAL A 184 -3.05 -6.82 11.34
CA VAL A 184 -2.59 -8.08 10.73
C VAL A 184 -1.42 -7.79 9.80
N GLY A 185 -0.24 -8.28 10.18
CA GLY A 185 0.99 -8.11 9.42
C GLY A 185 1.17 -9.19 8.35
N ALA A 186 1.33 -8.78 7.09
CA ALA A 186 1.58 -9.63 5.93
C ALA A 186 3.10 -9.79 5.72
N THR A 187 3.65 -10.98 5.97
CA THR A 187 5.12 -11.20 5.95
C THR A 187 5.70 -11.37 4.55
N TRP A 188 4.86 -11.59 3.53
CA TRP A 188 5.31 -11.67 2.12
C TRP A 188 5.66 -10.32 1.48
N GLY A 189 5.35 -9.21 2.16
CA GLY A 189 5.51 -7.87 1.62
C GLY A 189 6.91 -7.27 1.80
N PHE A 190 6.97 -5.97 2.11
CA PHE A 190 8.22 -5.20 2.07
C PHE A 190 9.01 -5.22 3.38
N ARG A 191 8.37 -5.48 4.53
CA ARG A 191 9.02 -5.44 5.85
C ARG A 191 9.14 -6.82 6.48
N SER A 192 10.08 -6.94 7.41
CA SER A 192 10.29 -8.17 8.15
C SER A 192 9.18 -8.40 9.20
N ALA A 193 8.97 -9.66 9.58
CA ALA A 193 8.04 -10.03 10.65
C ALA A 193 8.35 -9.28 11.96
N ASN A 194 9.63 -9.14 12.31
CA ASN A 194 10.05 -8.43 13.52
C ASN A 194 9.60 -6.96 13.50
N GLU A 195 9.81 -6.26 12.35
CA GLU A 195 9.38 -4.87 12.22
C GLU A 195 7.86 -4.70 12.34
N LEU A 196 7.10 -5.66 11.82
CA LEU A 196 5.63 -5.67 11.95
C LEU A 196 5.19 -5.86 13.40
N VAL A 197 5.79 -6.80 14.13
CA VAL A 197 5.51 -7.03 15.56
C VAL A 197 5.88 -5.80 16.38
N GLU A 198 7.06 -5.25 16.21
CA GLU A 198 7.52 -4.04 16.90
C GLU A 198 6.63 -2.81 16.60
N SER A 199 5.93 -2.83 15.47
CA SER A 199 5.01 -1.77 15.04
C SER A 199 3.57 -1.99 15.49
N GLY A 200 3.28 -3.08 16.22
CA GLY A 200 1.99 -3.33 16.85
C GLY A 200 1.09 -4.31 16.11
N ALA A 201 1.65 -5.25 15.33
CA ALA A 201 0.85 -6.33 14.76
C ALA A 201 0.27 -7.23 15.88
N ASP A 202 -1.04 -7.42 15.86
CA ASP A 202 -1.73 -8.39 16.73
C ASP A 202 -1.53 -9.82 16.20
N HIS A 203 -1.48 -9.96 14.88
CA HIS A 203 -1.29 -11.23 14.18
C HIS A 203 -0.32 -11.07 13.03
N LEU A 204 0.44 -12.14 12.74
CA LEU A 204 1.21 -12.28 11.50
C LEU A 204 0.61 -13.40 10.66
N ILE A 205 0.60 -13.19 9.35
CA ILE A 205 0.19 -14.20 8.37
C ILE A 205 1.29 -14.31 7.29
N ASP A 206 1.62 -15.56 6.93
CA ASP A 206 2.69 -15.83 5.97
C ASP A 206 2.14 -15.99 4.54
N ASN A 207 0.86 -16.33 4.40
CA ASN A 207 0.18 -16.42 3.12
C ASN A 207 -1.19 -15.73 3.18
N PRO A 208 -1.68 -15.15 2.08
CA PRO A 208 -2.97 -14.48 2.09
C PRO A 208 -4.14 -15.31 2.62
N PRO A 209 -4.32 -16.61 2.29
CA PRO A 209 -5.41 -17.42 2.82
C PRO A 209 -5.40 -17.62 4.34
N ASP A 210 -4.25 -17.43 5.02
CA ASP A 210 -4.16 -17.58 6.48
C ASP A 210 -5.08 -16.58 7.21
N LEU A 211 -5.41 -15.46 6.56
CA LEU A 211 -6.36 -14.48 7.08
C LEU A 211 -7.74 -15.08 7.38
N LEU A 212 -8.13 -16.12 6.66
CA LEU A 212 -9.45 -16.75 6.81
C LEU A 212 -9.68 -17.41 8.17
N HIS A 213 -8.64 -17.60 8.97
CA HIS A 213 -8.73 -18.08 10.35
C HIS A 213 -9.22 -16.99 11.34
N TYR A 214 -9.21 -15.72 10.93
CA TYR A 214 -9.52 -14.56 11.78
C TYR A 214 -10.86 -13.87 11.42
N VAL A 215 -11.56 -14.35 10.39
CA VAL A 215 -12.80 -13.75 9.85
C VAL A 215 -13.98 -14.70 9.86
#